data_a7cbeb9bac3d34f3fb64434a9aae58f0
#
_entry.id   a7cbeb9bac3d34f3fb64434a9aae58f0
#
_cell.length_a   1.000
_cell.length_b   1.000
_cell.length_c   1.000
_cell.angle_alpha   90.00
_cell.angle_beta   90.00
_cell.angle_gamma   90.00
#
_symmetry.space_group_name_H-M   'P 1'
#
loop_
_entity.id
_entity.type
_entity.pdbx_description
1 polymer ?
#
loop_
_entity_poly.entity_id
_entity_poly.type
_entity_poly.pdbx_seq_one_letter_code
_entity_poly.pdbx_strand_id
1 'polypeptide(L)'
;SHADTPLLLTSIPDPWRHRLLVGAAADYFFGNRVSGAVAALAIGAVPIERKRVGRRSADMARGLVNDGWSILLYPEGGRSPDGWGQEFRGGAAFLAIRCNVPVVPIHLQGTGRILRKGRTLPRPSRTTITFGDPLVAAEGENARAFASRLQAAVAALGDEATSDWWQARRRAHAGTSPGLTGPDVGAWRRTWALGDRDRRSRRKRRRW
;
A
#
# COMPACT_ATOMS: atom_id res chain seq x y z
N SER A 1 -5.54 -3.88 -5.95
CA SER A 1 -6.17 -3.87 -7.28
C SER A 1 -5.57 -2.77 -8.15
N HIS A 2 -5.73 -2.82 -9.47
CA HIS A 2 -5.40 -1.67 -10.33
C HIS A 2 -6.39 -0.51 -10.15
N ALA A 3 -7.54 -0.76 -9.53
CA ALA A 3 -8.54 0.25 -9.22
C ALA A 3 -8.22 1.06 -7.96
N ASP A 4 -7.25 0.66 -7.15
CA ASP A 4 -6.96 1.28 -5.85
C ASP A 4 -6.49 2.73 -6.02
N THR A 5 -5.52 2.95 -6.89
CA THR A 5 -4.94 4.29 -7.14
C THR A 5 -5.95 5.29 -7.71
N PRO A 6 -6.69 4.99 -8.80
CA PRO A 6 -7.71 5.92 -9.31
C PRO A 6 -8.79 6.25 -8.27
N LEU A 7 -9.24 5.26 -7.50
CA LEU A 7 -10.26 5.48 -6.47
C LEU A 7 -9.74 6.39 -5.35
N LEU A 8 -8.51 6.18 -4.89
CA LEU A 8 -7.89 7.06 -3.90
C LEU A 8 -7.74 8.48 -4.42
N LEU A 9 -7.21 8.65 -5.64
CA LEU A 9 -7.03 9.97 -6.24
C LEU A 9 -8.36 10.73 -6.38
N THR A 10 -9.45 10.03 -6.73
CA THR A 10 -10.78 10.67 -6.84
C THR A 10 -11.45 10.93 -5.49
N SER A 11 -11.03 10.25 -4.42
CA SER A 11 -11.62 10.39 -3.08
C SER A 11 -10.92 11.43 -2.21
N ILE A 12 -9.70 11.83 -2.57
CA ILE A 12 -8.97 12.88 -1.86
C ILE A 12 -9.44 14.24 -2.39
N PRO A 13 -9.94 15.12 -1.50
CA PRO A 13 -10.44 16.42 -1.92
C PRO A 13 -9.31 17.37 -2.36
N ASP A 14 -9.69 18.36 -3.17
CA ASP A 14 -8.82 19.49 -3.47
C ASP A 14 -8.65 20.38 -2.21
N PRO A 15 -7.50 20.99 -1.98
CA PRO A 15 -6.32 21.07 -2.86
C PRO A 15 -5.31 19.92 -2.69
N TRP A 16 -5.55 18.98 -1.78
CA TRP A 16 -4.59 17.91 -1.42
C TRP A 16 -4.27 16.99 -2.59
N ARG A 17 -5.27 16.70 -3.45
CA ARG A 17 -5.09 15.83 -4.61
C ARG A 17 -4.05 16.36 -5.60
N HIS A 18 -3.97 17.67 -5.79
CA HIS A 18 -3.03 18.28 -6.74
C HIS A 18 -1.58 18.24 -6.28
N ARG A 19 -1.33 17.93 -5.00
CA ARG A 19 0.00 17.76 -4.43
C ARG A 19 0.24 16.33 -3.93
N LEU A 20 -0.38 15.35 -4.59
CA LEU A 20 -0.24 13.95 -4.27
C LEU A 20 0.51 13.20 -5.36
N LEU A 21 1.61 12.56 -4.98
CA LEU A 21 2.40 11.67 -5.84
C LEU A 21 2.17 10.23 -5.43
N VAL A 22 2.19 9.31 -6.38
CA VAL A 22 2.00 7.89 -6.12
C VAL A 22 3.36 7.19 -6.18
N GLY A 23 3.81 6.62 -5.07
CA GLY A 23 5.00 5.78 -5.02
C GLY A 23 4.77 4.48 -5.79
N ALA A 24 5.25 4.46 -7.03
CA ALA A 24 5.14 3.31 -7.90
C ALA A 24 6.44 2.48 -7.87
N ALA A 25 6.29 1.18 -8.07
CA ALA A 25 7.43 0.28 -8.11
C ALA A 25 8.28 0.56 -9.35
N ALA A 26 9.52 0.94 -9.12
CA ALA A 26 10.48 1.25 -10.18
C ALA A 26 10.64 0.10 -11.19
N ASP A 27 10.65 -1.13 -10.72
CA ASP A 27 10.81 -2.34 -11.54
C ASP A 27 9.59 -2.69 -12.40
N TYR A 28 8.41 -2.17 -12.08
CA TYR A 28 7.16 -2.48 -12.80
C TYR A 28 6.76 -1.39 -13.79
N PHE A 29 6.82 -0.13 -13.38
CA PHE A 29 6.37 0.99 -14.22
C PHE A 29 7.48 1.64 -15.04
N PHE A 30 8.73 1.57 -14.57
CA PHE A 30 9.86 2.25 -15.17
C PHE A 30 10.84 1.29 -15.90
N GLY A 31 10.44 0.06 -16.16
CA GLY A 31 11.20 -0.89 -16.99
C GLY A 31 11.32 -0.48 -18.45
N ASN A 32 10.46 0.43 -18.93
CA ASN A 32 10.51 1.05 -20.24
C ASN A 32 10.26 2.55 -20.08
N ARG A 33 11.03 3.38 -20.81
CA ARG A 33 10.94 4.86 -20.75
C ARG A 33 9.53 5.38 -21.08
N VAL A 34 8.85 4.78 -22.05
CA VAL A 34 7.50 5.18 -22.46
C VAL A 34 6.46 4.86 -21.38
N SER A 35 6.46 3.63 -20.82
CA SER A 35 5.54 3.25 -19.77
C SER A 35 5.77 4.05 -18.48
N GLY A 36 7.02 4.38 -18.16
CA GLY A 36 7.38 5.25 -17.04
C GLY A 36 6.86 6.67 -17.22
N ALA A 37 7.02 7.25 -18.39
CA ALA A 37 6.51 8.58 -18.70
C ALA A 37 4.99 8.65 -18.63
N VAL A 38 4.28 7.66 -19.19
CA VAL A 38 2.81 7.56 -19.10
C VAL A 38 2.34 7.42 -17.66
N ALA A 39 2.99 6.59 -16.85
CA ALA A 39 2.65 6.45 -15.44
C ALA A 39 2.91 7.74 -14.64
N ALA A 40 4.02 8.42 -14.91
CA ALA A 40 4.34 9.70 -14.27
C ALA A 40 3.32 10.77 -14.61
N LEU A 41 2.92 10.89 -15.89
CA LEU A 41 1.96 11.89 -16.35
C LEU A 41 0.52 11.58 -15.94
N ALA A 42 0.11 10.30 -15.98
CA ALA A 42 -1.29 9.93 -15.74
C ALA A 42 -1.65 9.87 -14.25
N ILE A 43 -0.72 9.47 -13.37
CA ILE A 43 -1.00 9.26 -11.94
C ILE A 43 0.04 9.90 -11.01
N GLY A 44 0.92 10.76 -11.51
CA GLY A 44 1.98 11.35 -10.70
C GLY A 44 2.93 10.30 -10.11
N ALA A 45 3.25 9.24 -10.87
CA ALA A 45 4.04 8.13 -10.35
C ALA A 45 5.50 8.50 -10.14
N VAL A 46 6.02 8.25 -8.95
CA VAL A 46 7.43 8.41 -8.57
C VAL A 46 8.06 7.03 -8.38
N PRO A 47 9.25 6.76 -8.96
CA PRO A 47 9.91 5.47 -8.83
C PRO A 47 10.41 5.23 -7.41
N ILE A 48 9.90 4.20 -6.75
CA ILE A 48 10.37 3.76 -5.43
C ILE A 48 10.83 2.31 -5.55
N GLU A 49 12.03 2.02 -5.06
CA GLU A 49 12.58 0.67 -5.04
C GLU A 49 11.84 -0.22 -4.03
N ARG A 50 11.21 -1.30 -4.51
CA ARG A 50 10.43 -2.22 -3.66
C ARG A 50 11.29 -3.12 -2.78
N LYS A 51 12.46 -3.54 -3.29
CA LYS A 51 13.28 -4.55 -2.62
C LYS A 51 14.06 -3.95 -1.45
N ARG A 52 14.55 -2.74 -1.59
CA ARG A 52 15.31 -2.03 -0.56
C ARG A 52 15.16 -0.52 -0.77
N VAL A 53 14.37 0.12 0.07
CA VAL A 53 14.29 1.58 0.08
C VAL A 53 15.60 2.10 0.66
N GLY A 54 16.44 2.64 -0.21
CA GLY A 54 17.78 3.12 0.15
C GLY A 54 17.83 4.62 0.43
N ARG A 55 19.03 5.14 0.74
CA ARG A 55 19.27 6.57 0.99
C ARG A 55 18.78 7.44 -0.17
N ARG A 56 19.07 7.05 -1.41
CA ARG A 56 18.65 7.79 -2.61
C ARG A 56 17.13 7.99 -2.71
N SER A 57 16.34 6.94 -2.42
CA SER A 57 14.88 7.05 -2.39
C SER A 57 14.41 7.94 -1.24
N ALA A 58 15.09 7.91 -0.09
CA ALA A 58 14.77 8.78 1.04
C ALA A 58 15.11 10.24 0.77
N ASP A 59 16.22 10.51 0.14
CA ASP A 59 16.64 11.89 -0.20
C ASP A 59 15.68 12.50 -1.23
N MET A 60 15.29 11.72 -2.25
CA MET A 60 14.27 12.13 -3.22
C MET A 60 12.92 12.39 -2.53
N ALA A 61 12.46 11.48 -1.67
CA ALA A 61 11.20 11.65 -0.94
C ALA A 61 11.23 12.90 -0.04
N ARG A 62 12.36 13.16 0.62
CA ARG A 62 12.55 14.36 1.45
C ARG A 62 12.47 15.64 0.62
N GLY A 63 13.08 15.68 -0.55
CA GLY A 63 12.98 16.82 -1.47
C GLY A 63 11.52 17.11 -1.82
N LEU A 64 10.78 16.07 -2.25
CA LEU A 64 9.36 16.19 -2.60
C LEU A 64 8.50 16.66 -1.42
N VAL A 65 8.72 16.09 -0.24
CA VAL A 65 7.99 16.49 0.98
C VAL A 65 8.30 17.94 1.36
N ASN A 66 9.55 18.39 1.26
CA ASN A 66 9.94 19.78 1.52
C ASN A 66 9.29 20.76 0.53
N ASP A 67 9.07 20.31 -0.71
CA ASP A 67 8.34 21.06 -1.75
C ASP A 67 6.82 21.03 -1.55
N GLY A 68 6.34 20.44 -0.46
CA GLY A 68 4.93 20.37 -0.09
C GLY A 68 4.14 19.26 -0.80
N TRP A 69 4.81 18.24 -1.34
CA TRP A 69 4.14 17.07 -1.90
C TRP A 69 3.84 16.01 -0.85
N SER A 70 2.68 15.38 -0.97
CA SER A 70 2.34 14.16 -0.25
C SER A 70 2.65 12.93 -1.11
N ILE A 71 3.03 11.82 -0.48
CA ILE A 71 3.39 10.59 -1.19
C ILE A 71 2.47 9.46 -0.75
N LEU A 72 1.66 8.93 -1.67
CA LEU A 72 0.84 7.76 -1.47
C LEU A 72 1.67 6.49 -1.64
N LEU A 73 1.71 5.64 -0.62
CA LEU A 73 2.49 4.41 -0.61
C LEU A 73 1.61 3.19 -0.31
N TYR A 74 1.92 2.07 -0.94
CA TYR A 74 1.34 0.76 -0.66
C TYR A 74 2.34 -0.10 0.11
N PRO A 75 2.25 -0.17 1.45
CA PRO A 75 3.29 -0.77 2.29
C PRO A 75 3.42 -2.29 2.12
N GLU A 76 2.41 -2.95 1.56
CA GLU A 76 2.49 -4.37 1.19
C GLU A 76 3.55 -4.66 0.11
N GLY A 77 3.92 -3.65 -0.68
CA GLY A 77 4.90 -3.76 -1.76
C GLY A 77 4.47 -4.64 -2.93
N GLY A 78 3.21 -5.03 -3.00
CA GLY A 78 2.65 -5.82 -4.09
C GLY A 78 1.15 -5.98 -3.99
N ARG A 79 0.55 -6.53 -5.04
CA ARG A 79 -0.88 -6.86 -5.04
C ARG A 79 -1.11 -8.18 -4.32
N SER A 80 -2.16 -8.24 -3.51
CA SER A 80 -2.61 -9.47 -2.89
C SER A 80 -2.86 -10.57 -3.93
N PRO A 81 -2.39 -11.80 -3.68
CA PRO A 81 -2.65 -12.93 -4.56
C PRO A 81 -4.06 -13.51 -4.42
N ASP A 82 -4.66 -13.41 -3.25
CA ASP A 82 -5.89 -14.07 -2.82
C ASP A 82 -6.98 -13.11 -2.32
N GLY A 83 -6.70 -11.83 -2.29
CA GLY A 83 -7.63 -10.79 -1.84
C GLY A 83 -7.47 -10.37 -0.38
N TRP A 84 -6.63 -11.08 0.40
CA TRP A 84 -6.26 -10.69 1.75
C TRP A 84 -5.02 -9.79 1.73
N GLY A 85 -4.88 -8.94 2.74
CA GLY A 85 -3.70 -8.09 2.91
C GLY A 85 -2.42 -8.90 3.11
N GLN A 86 -1.30 -8.26 2.94
CA GLN A 86 0.03 -8.80 3.23
C GLN A 86 0.65 -8.01 4.37
N GLU A 87 1.67 -8.58 5.01
CA GLU A 87 2.45 -7.86 6.00
C GLU A 87 3.08 -6.60 5.41
N PHE A 88 3.08 -5.54 6.20
CA PHE A 88 3.66 -4.26 5.79
C PHE A 88 5.18 -4.34 5.81
N ARG A 89 5.77 -3.90 4.73
CA ARG A 89 7.23 -3.74 4.63
C ARG A 89 7.64 -2.42 5.27
N GLY A 90 8.83 -2.40 5.86
CA GLY A 90 9.36 -1.23 6.55
C GLY A 90 9.67 -0.01 5.65
N GLY A 91 9.50 -0.10 4.32
CA GLY A 91 9.88 0.96 3.39
C GLY A 91 9.12 2.27 3.59
N ALA A 92 7.80 2.22 3.74
CA ALA A 92 6.97 3.41 3.98
C ALA A 92 7.30 4.04 5.35
N ALA A 93 7.42 3.22 6.38
CA ALA A 93 7.80 3.67 7.72
C ALA A 93 9.22 4.29 7.73
N PHE A 94 10.17 3.68 7.01
CA PHE A 94 11.52 4.23 6.88
C PHE A 94 11.50 5.61 6.22
N LEU A 95 10.75 5.80 5.14
CA LEU A 95 10.64 7.11 4.48
C LEU A 95 10.01 8.14 5.42
N ALA A 96 8.93 7.79 6.11
CA ALA A 96 8.27 8.71 7.04
C ALA A 96 9.19 9.15 8.19
N ILE A 97 9.94 8.22 8.79
CA ILE A 97 10.95 8.53 9.83
C ILE A 97 12.03 9.45 9.26
N ARG A 98 12.56 9.14 8.09
CA ARG A 98 13.65 9.91 7.47
C ARG A 98 13.23 11.31 7.04
N CYS A 99 11.98 11.48 6.64
CA CYS A 99 11.40 12.77 6.26
C CYS A 99 10.81 13.52 7.46
N ASN A 100 10.68 12.88 8.62
CA ASN A 100 10.04 13.42 9.82
C ASN A 100 8.61 13.93 9.54
N VAL A 101 7.78 13.09 8.91
CA VAL A 101 6.41 13.45 8.53
C VAL A 101 5.39 12.44 9.06
N PRO A 102 4.15 12.89 9.32
CA PRO A 102 3.07 11.98 9.70
C PRO A 102 2.67 11.08 8.54
N VAL A 103 2.11 9.92 8.88
CA VAL A 103 1.50 8.96 7.95
C VAL A 103 0.02 8.85 8.25
N VAL A 104 -0.83 9.12 7.27
CA VAL A 104 -2.27 8.89 7.35
C VAL A 104 -2.56 7.46 6.89
N PRO A 105 -3.00 6.55 7.78
CA PRO A 105 -3.38 5.21 7.39
C PRO A 105 -4.69 5.24 6.62
N ILE A 106 -4.78 4.47 5.52
CA ILE A 106 -5.97 4.40 4.68
C ILE A 106 -6.31 2.92 4.44
N HIS A 107 -7.55 2.54 4.66
CA HIS A 107 -8.07 1.22 4.33
C HIS A 107 -9.01 1.28 3.13
N LEU A 108 -8.82 0.34 2.19
CA LEU A 108 -9.60 0.17 0.97
C LEU A 108 -10.34 -1.16 1.00
N GLN A 109 -11.67 -1.13 0.94
CA GLN A 109 -12.50 -2.33 0.88
C GLN A 109 -13.27 -2.41 -0.45
N GLY A 110 -13.36 -3.60 -1.02
CA GLY A 110 -14.19 -3.90 -2.18
C GLY A 110 -13.55 -3.68 -3.55
N THR A 111 -12.38 -3.06 -3.65
CA THR A 111 -11.69 -2.76 -4.92
C THR A 111 -11.31 -4.02 -5.72
N GLY A 112 -11.04 -5.12 -5.04
CA GLY A 112 -10.80 -6.42 -5.68
C GLY A 112 -12.00 -6.98 -6.46
N ARG A 113 -13.21 -6.48 -6.19
CA ARG A 113 -14.43 -6.85 -6.95
C ARG A 113 -14.53 -6.07 -8.26
N ILE A 114 -14.01 -4.85 -8.31
CA ILE A 114 -14.01 -4.01 -9.52
C ILE A 114 -13.13 -4.63 -10.58
N LEU A 115 -11.88 -4.92 -10.26
CA LEU A 115 -10.92 -5.46 -11.21
C LEU A 115 -10.14 -6.61 -10.60
N ARG A 116 -10.66 -7.83 -10.81
CA ARG A 116 -9.99 -9.06 -10.37
C ARG A 116 -8.71 -9.28 -11.18
N LYS A 117 -7.73 -9.90 -10.55
CA LYS A 117 -6.50 -10.33 -11.20
C LYS A 117 -6.81 -11.28 -12.36
N GLY A 118 -6.28 -10.96 -13.56
CA GLY A 118 -6.51 -11.74 -14.78
C GLY A 118 -7.76 -11.33 -15.57
N ARG A 119 -8.54 -10.34 -15.11
CA ARG A 119 -9.62 -9.73 -15.91
C ARG A 119 -9.21 -8.34 -16.40
N THR A 120 -9.63 -8.00 -17.60
CA THR A 120 -9.37 -6.71 -18.25
C THR A 120 -10.55 -5.74 -18.13
N LEU A 121 -11.77 -6.26 -17.99
CA LEU A 121 -12.98 -5.44 -17.89
C LEU A 121 -13.33 -5.19 -16.42
N PRO A 122 -13.43 -3.90 -15.99
CA PRO A 122 -13.90 -3.55 -14.68
C PRO A 122 -15.39 -3.86 -14.50
N ARG A 123 -15.80 -4.21 -13.29
CA ARG A 123 -17.21 -4.38 -12.91
C ARG A 123 -17.56 -3.34 -11.86
N PRO A 124 -18.65 -2.59 -12.00
CA PRO A 124 -19.12 -1.70 -10.94
C PRO A 124 -19.31 -2.48 -9.64
N SER A 125 -18.76 -1.95 -8.56
CA SER A 125 -18.87 -2.55 -7.23
C SER A 125 -18.78 -1.46 -6.18
N ARG A 126 -19.52 -1.63 -5.09
CA ARG A 126 -19.42 -0.74 -3.93
C ARG A 126 -18.02 -0.88 -3.31
N THR A 127 -17.40 0.25 -3.05
CA THR A 127 -16.10 0.36 -2.38
C THR A 127 -16.22 1.31 -1.21
N THR A 128 -15.45 1.04 -0.17
CA THR A 128 -15.33 1.92 0.99
C THR A 128 -13.87 2.30 1.17
N ILE A 129 -13.64 3.57 1.42
CA ILE A 129 -12.33 4.12 1.74
C ILE A 129 -12.44 4.76 3.11
N THR A 130 -11.64 4.28 4.06
CA THR A 130 -11.62 4.80 5.43
C THR A 130 -10.26 5.41 5.70
N PHE A 131 -10.25 6.67 6.10
CA PHE A 131 -9.05 7.41 6.49
C PHE A 131 -8.95 7.38 8.02
N GLY A 132 -7.75 7.13 8.53
CA GLY A 132 -7.47 7.16 9.97
C GLY A 132 -6.70 8.40 10.39
N ASP A 133 -6.48 8.51 11.69
CA ASP A 133 -5.73 9.61 12.26
C ASP A 133 -4.24 9.55 11.85
N PRO A 134 -3.58 10.70 11.64
CA PRO A 134 -2.16 10.74 11.32
C PRO A 134 -1.31 10.12 12.44
N LEU A 135 -0.37 9.26 12.06
CA LEU A 135 0.59 8.63 12.96
C LEU A 135 1.99 9.18 12.72
N VAL A 136 2.65 9.55 13.79
CA VAL A 136 4.05 9.97 13.80
C VAL A 136 4.90 8.87 14.44
N ALA A 137 6.09 8.67 13.94
CA ALA A 137 7.05 7.76 14.58
C ALA A 137 7.46 8.33 15.95
N ALA A 138 7.53 7.46 16.96
CA ALA A 138 8.03 7.85 18.26
C ALA A 138 9.56 8.11 18.21
N GLU A 139 10.07 8.86 19.17
CA GLU A 139 11.51 9.09 19.28
C GLU A 139 12.26 7.76 19.44
N GLY A 140 13.27 7.54 18.61
CA GLY A 140 14.03 6.28 18.59
C GLY A 140 13.30 5.08 18.01
N GLU A 141 12.07 5.21 17.53
CA GLU A 141 11.33 4.10 16.93
C GLU A 141 11.96 3.67 15.60
N ASN A 142 12.23 2.37 15.46
CA ASN A 142 12.74 1.84 14.22
C ASN A 142 11.63 1.61 13.17
N ALA A 143 12.02 1.54 11.90
CA ALA A 143 11.08 1.41 10.78
C ALA A 143 10.21 0.14 10.84
N ARG A 144 10.69 -0.94 11.47
CA ARG A 144 9.92 -2.19 11.61
C ARG A 144 8.80 -2.03 12.66
N ALA A 145 9.11 -1.44 13.81
CA ALA A 145 8.13 -1.17 14.84
C ALA A 145 7.06 -0.20 14.34
N PHE A 146 7.46 0.89 13.69
CA PHE A 146 6.52 1.84 13.09
C PHE A 146 5.66 1.21 12.00
N ALA A 147 6.21 0.36 11.12
CA ALA A 147 5.44 -0.39 10.14
C ALA A 147 4.38 -1.29 10.78
N SER A 148 4.71 -1.95 11.91
CA SER A 148 3.75 -2.77 12.66
C SER A 148 2.61 -1.92 13.24
N ARG A 149 2.91 -0.72 13.77
CA ARG A 149 1.88 0.22 14.24
C ARG A 149 0.99 0.71 13.11
N LEU A 150 1.55 1.05 11.96
CA LEU A 150 0.80 1.43 10.76
C LEU A 150 -0.12 0.28 10.30
N GLN A 151 0.38 -0.96 10.31
CA GLN A 151 -0.41 -2.13 9.97
C GLN A 151 -1.57 -2.35 10.94
N ALA A 152 -1.34 -2.20 12.24
CA ALA A 152 -2.38 -2.28 13.26
C ALA A 152 -3.45 -1.20 13.09
N ALA A 153 -3.04 0.04 12.76
CA ALA A 153 -3.97 1.12 12.48
C ALA A 153 -4.84 0.82 11.25
N VAL A 154 -4.27 0.34 10.14
CA VAL A 154 -5.03 -0.02 8.95
C VAL A 154 -5.93 -1.24 9.23
N ALA A 155 -5.52 -2.19 10.08
CA ALA A 155 -6.35 -3.31 10.51
C ALA A 155 -7.58 -2.83 11.31
N ALA A 156 -7.42 -1.86 12.19
CA ALA A 156 -8.53 -1.25 12.92
C ALA A 156 -9.53 -0.55 12.00
N LEU A 157 -9.05 0.17 10.95
CA LEU A 157 -9.92 0.77 9.94
C LEU A 157 -10.67 -0.30 9.11
N GLY A 158 -10.01 -1.43 8.83
CA GLY A 158 -10.64 -2.57 8.16
C GLY A 158 -11.73 -3.23 9.02
N ASP A 159 -11.52 -3.31 10.31
CA ASP A 159 -12.50 -3.78 11.29
C ASP A 159 -13.69 -2.81 11.38
N GLU A 160 -13.46 -1.52 11.43
CA GLU A 160 -14.48 -0.48 11.40
C GLU A 160 -15.36 -0.57 10.15
N ALA A 161 -14.76 -0.81 8.99
CA ALA A 161 -15.49 -0.95 7.73
C ALA A 161 -16.39 -2.20 7.66
N THR A 162 -16.18 -3.19 8.53
CA THR A 162 -16.93 -4.46 8.58
C THR A 162 -17.82 -4.62 9.80
N SER A 163 -17.59 -3.84 10.85
CA SER A 163 -18.39 -3.84 12.08
C SER A 163 -19.01 -2.44 12.30
N ASP A 164 -18.59 -1.79 13.37
CA ASP A 164 -18.87 -0.38 13.65
C ASP A 164 -17.67 0.27 14.34
N TRP A 165 -17.65 1.60 14.32
CA TRP A 165 -16.56 2.40 14.90
C TRP A 165 -16.27 2.04 16.36
N TRP A 166 -17.33 1.86 17.17
CA TRP A 166 -17.19 1.62 18.61
C TRP A 166 -16.56 0.26 18.90
N GLN A 167 -17.04 -0.78 18.24
CA GLN A 167 -16.48 -2.13 18.39
C GLN A 167 -15.04 -2.21 17.87
N ALA A 168 -14.75 -1.58 16.73
CA ALA A 168 -13.40 -1.56 16.17
C ALA A 168 -12.43 -0.85 17.14
N ARG A 169 -12.82 0.29 17.73
CA ARG A 169 -11.98 1.01 18.71
C ARG A 169 -11.74 0.21 19.98
N ARG A 170 -12.77 -0.48 20.49
CA ARG A 170 -12.60 -1.37 21.65
C ARG A 170 -11.61 -2.50 21.35
N ARG A 171 -11.74 -3.16 20.20
CA ARG A 171 -10.81 -4.23 19.80
C ARG A 171 -9.41 -3.71 19.55
N ALA A 172 -9.26 -2.55 18.95
CA ALA A 172 -7.96 -1.93 18.75
C ALA A 172 -7.27 -1.63 20.08
N HIS A 173 -8.00 -1.08 21.05
CA HIS A 173 -7.46 -0.80 22.40
C HIS A 173 -7.09 -2.10 23.14
N ALA A 174 -7.87 -3.17 22.98
CA ALA A 174 -7.60 -4.48 23.57
C ALA A 174 -6.51 -5.28 22.80
N GLY A 175 -6.00 -4.79 21.66
CA GLY A 175 -5.05 -5.52 20.82
C GLY A 175 -5.65 -6.74 20.11
N THR A 176 -6.98 -6.79 19.94
CA THR A 176 -7.73 -7.93 19.39
C THR A 176 -8.36 -7.64 18.02
N SER A 177 -7.95 -6.57 17.35
CA SER A 177 -8.42 -6.27 15.98
C SER A 177 -8.11 -7.44 15.03
N PRO A 178 -9.07 -7.81 14.17
CA PRO A 178 -8.83 -8.84 13.16
C PRO A 178 -7.67 -8.45 12.24
N GLY A 179 -6.74 -9.37 12.00
CA GLY A 179 -5.62 -9.13 11.10
C GLY A 179 -6.09 -9.00 9.64
N LEU A 180 -5.39 -8.18 8.86
CA LEU A 180 -5.65 -8.01 7.43
C LEU A 180 -5.23 -9.23 6.60
N THR A 181 -4.36 -10.07 7.12
CA THR A 181 -3.76 -11.22 6.42
C THR A 181 -4.72 -12.40 6.24
N GLY A 182 -5.94 -12.31 6.77
CA GLY A 182 -6.96 -13.35 6.69
C GLY A 182 -6.72 -14.49 7.70
N PRO A 183 -7.61 -15.49 7.72
CA PRO A 183 -7.55 -16.58 8.69
C PRO A 183 -6.31 -17.47 8.48
N ASP A 184 -5.72 -17.92 9.57
CA ASP A 184 -4.51 -18.77 9.58
C ASP A 184 -4.69 -20.10 8.86
N VAL A 185 -5.92 -20.64 8.87
CA VAL A 185 -6.27 -21.89 8.18
C VAL A 185 -5.94 -21.88 6.68
N GLY A 186 -5.89 -20.71 6.06
CA GLY A 186 -5.53 -20.54 4.66
C GLY A 186 -4.06 -20.14 4.41
N ALA A 187 -3.27 -19.89 5.44
CA ALA A 187 -1.93 -19.31 5.31
C ALA A 187 -0.99 -20.17 4.47
N TRP A 188 -0.99 -21.51 4.64
CA TRP A 188 -0.17 -22.43 3.85
C TRP A 188 -0.52 -22.41 2.36
N ARG A 189 -1.82 -22.31 1.99
CA ARG A 189 -2.28 -22.22 0.59
C ARG A 189 -1.80 -20.92 -0.04
N ARG A 190 -1.79 -19.82 0.71
CA ARG A 190 -1.29 -18.53 0.27
C ARG A 190 0.22 -18.56 0.02
N THR A 191 0.96 -19.11 0.96
CA THR A 191 2.42 -19.31 0.84
C THR A 191 2.76 -20.19 -0.35
N TRP A 192 2.00 -21.27 -0.57
CA TRP A 192 2.19 -22.17 -1.70
C TRP A 192 1.89 -21.48 -3.04
N ALA A 193 0.80 -20.72 -3.14
CA ALA A 193 0.44 -19.95 -4.33
C ALA A 193 1.49 -18.88 -4.68
N LEU A 194 2.13 -18.28 -3.69
CA LEU A 194 3.25 -17.34 -3.88
C LEU A 194 4.50 -18.07 -4.38
N GLY A 195 4.81 -19.25 -3.83
CA GLY A 195 5.95 -20.07 -4.24
C GLY A 195 5.83 -20.61 -5.68
N ASP A 196 4.64 -20.99 -6.12
CA ASP A 196 4.39 -21.46 -7.49
C ASP A 196 4.56 -20.35 -8.55
N ARG A 197 4.29 -19.09 -8.17
CA ARG A 197 4.54 -17.93 -9.02
C ARG A 197 6.01 -17.67 -9.28
N ASP A 198 6.84 -17.81 -8.27
CA ASP A 198 8.29 -17.62 -8.40
C ASP A 198 8.89 -18.69 -9.31
N ARG A 199 8.40 -19.92 -9.23
CA ARG A 199 8.78 -21.03 -10.13
C ARG A 199 8.37 -20.76 -11.58
N ARG A 200 7.16 -20.25 -11.82
CA ARG A 200 6.67 -19.91 -13.19
C ARG A 200 7.42 -18.73 -13.80
N SER A 201 7.77 -17.73 -13.01
CA SER A 201 8.55 -16.57 -13.47
C SER A 201 9.99 -16.97 -13.84
N ARG A 202 10.63 -17.87 -13.05
CA ARG A 202 11.95 -18.43 -13.36
C ARG A 202 11.96 -19.32 -14.58
N ARG A 203 10.87 -20.07 -14.84
CA ARG A 203 10.75 -20.94 -16.03
C ARG A 203 10.57 -20.14 -17.32
N LYS A 204 9.88 -18.98 -17.26
CA LYS A 204 9.77 -18.03 -18.39
C LYS A 204 11.11 -17.37 -18.74
N ARG A 205 11.94 -17.04 -17.74
CA ARG A 205 13.27 -16.43 -17.97
C ARG A 205 14.33 -17.41 -18.52
N ARG A 206 14.10 -18.72 -18.44
CA ARG A 206 15.03 -19.75 -18.98
C ARG A 206 14.71 -20.17 -20.41
N ARG A 207 13.70 -19.58 -21.06
CA ARG A 207 13.28 -19.88 -22.44
C ARG A 207 13.62 -18.79 -23.47
N TRP A 208 14.53 -17.87 -23.09
CA TRP A 208 15.11 -16.85 -24.00
C TRP A 208 16.62 -16.87 -23.86
#